data_265642f2830e255584ba5ebdafb8438c
#
_entry.id   265642f2830e255584ba5ebdafb8438c
#
_cell.length_a   1.000
_cell.length_b   1.000
_cell.length_c   1.000
_cell.angle_alpha   90.00
_cell.angle_beta   90.00
_cell.angle_gamma   90.00
#
_symmetry.space_group_name_H-M   'P 1'
#
loop_
_entity.id
_entity.type
_entity.pdbx_description
1 polymer ?
#
loop_
_entity_poly.entity_id
_entity_poly.type
_entity_poly.pdbx_seq_one_letter_code
_entity_poly.pdbx_strand_id
1 'polypeptide(L)'
;MVVTRSAVFLAALFVSGFAQAINEAKVTPSAPSLPKVLIIGDSISIGYTEAVRLRLEHEADVQRIPSNGQSTDFGLENIDAWLGDQNWDVIHFNWGIWDTHIIEGKRIRNTTKVYDVNLRKLVERLKATGATLVWASTTPVTFDLFENGLGVEKKNIPIYNNAAKSVMDKFRIPIDDLYSRVLPRLLELQTRDGVHFTPAGSEFLAGSVAESIRQALAVRKEARVDAIANPTPPH
;
A
#
# COMPACT_ATOMS: atom_id res chain seq x y z
N MET A 1 -29.71 99.86 -15.37
CA MET A 1 -30.61 98.90 -14.68
C MET A 1 -30.56 97.59 -15.48
N VAL A 2 -29.77 96.64 -15.10
CA VAL A 2 -29.56 95.39 -15.86
C VAL A 2 -30.19 94.30 -15.09
N VAL A 3 -31.10 93.60 -15.71
CA VAL A 3 -31.85 92.42 -15.17
C VAL A 3 -31.20 91.16 -15.69
N THR A 4 -30.51 90.45 -14.80
CA THR A 4 -29.87 89.15 -15.06
C THR A 4 -30.91 88.09 -14.86
N ARG A 5 -31.14 87.24 -15.87
CA ARG A 5 -31.93 86.03 -15.80
C ARG A 5 -31.02 84.87 -15.44
N SER A 6 -31.30 84.23 -14.32
CA SER A 6 -30.68 82.96 -13.94
C SER A 6 -31.38 81.78 -14.66
N ALA A 7 -30.58 81.01 -15.36
CA ALA A 7 -30.99 79.72 -15.95
C ALA A 7 -30.70 78.58 -14.95
N VAL A 8 -31.74 77.85 -14.63
CA VAL A 8 -31.65 76.63 -13.80
C VAL A 8 -31.35 75.47 -14.73
N PHE A 9 -30.18 74.85 -14.60
CA PHE A 9 -29.86 73.58 -15.27
C PHE A 9 -30.29 72.40 -14.40
N LEU A 10 -31.26 71.63 -14.97
CA LEU A 10 -31.71 70.38 -14.38
C LEU A 10 -30.73 69.28 -14.85
N ALA A 11 -29.91 68.75 -13.95
CA ALA A 11 -29.02 67.65 -14.24
C ALA A 11 -29.81 66.30 -14.05
N ALA A 12 -30.06 65.63 -15.16
CA ALA A 12 -30.59 64.28 -15.13
C ALA A 12 -29.50 63.25 -14.81
N LEU A 13 -29.59 62.63 -13.66
CA LEU A 13 -28.73 61.48 -13.25
C LEU A 13 -29.16 60.20 -13.97
N PHE A 14 -28.40 59.80 -14.98
CA PHE A 14 -28.52 58.43 -15.54
C PHE A 14 -27.85 57.45 -14.59
N VAL A 15 -28.58 56.66 -13.87
CA VAL A 15 -28.12 55.51 -13.12
C VAL A 15 -27.98 54.33 -14.09
N SER A 16 -26.79 54.13 -14.61
CA SER A 16 -26.43 52.92 -15.39
C SER A 16 -26.32 51.73 -14.46
N GLY A 17 -27.34 50.89 -14.44
CA GLY A 17 -27.30 49.60 -13.74
C GLY A 17 -26.32 48.65 -14.44
N PHE A 18 -25.13 48.47 -13.87
CA PHE A 18 -24.23 47.35 -14.23
C PHE A 18 -24.82 46.09 -13.63
N ALA A 19 -25.55 45.29 -14.44
CA ALA A 19 -25.84 43.91 -14.11
C ALA A 19 -24.53 43.11 -14.17
N GLN A 20 -23.97 42.82 -13.00
CA GLN A 20 -22.82 41.94 -12.85
C GLN A 20 -23.30 40.52 -13.11
N ALA A 21 -23.06 40.00 -14.32
CA ALA A 21 -23.23 38.59 -14.62
C ALA A 21 -22.30 37.78 -13.74
N ILE A 22 -22.79 37.16 -12.68
CA ILE A 22 -22.07 36.18 -11.87
C ILE A 22 -21.88 34.99 -12.80
N ASN A 23 -20.64 34.87 -13.34
CA ASN A 23 -20.23 33.74 -14.11
C ASN A 23 -20.04 32.58 -13.10
N GLU A 24 -21.09 31.79 -12.87
CA GLU A 24 -21.00 30.54 -12.14
C GLU A 24 -20.02 29.64 -12.91
N ALA A 25 -18.75 29.63 -12.53
CA ALA A 25 -17.79 28.69 -13.00
C ALA A 25 -18.33 27.30 -12.67
N LYS A 26 -18.82 26.59 -13.68
CA LYS A 26 -19.18 25.17 -13.58
C LYS A 26 -17.96 24.46 -13.03
N VAL A 27 -18.01 24.11 -11.74
CA VAL A 27 -17.00 23.21 -11.13
C VAL A 27 -17.16 21.88 -11.87
N THR A 28 -16.31 21.67 -12.85
CA THR A 28 -16.19 20.35 -13.50
C THR A 28 -15.73 19.39 -12.40
N PRO A 29 -16.46 18.31 -12.10
CA PRO A 29 -15.97 17.33 -11.12
C PRO A 29 -14.58 16.88 -11.57
N SER A 30 -13.58 17.04 -10.72
CA SER A 30 -12.28 16.45 -10.99
C SER A 30 -12.45 14.95 -11.20
N ALA A 31 -11.75 14.37 -12.17
CA ALA A 31 -11.76 12.93 -12.35
C ALA A 31 -11.47 12.28 -10.99
N PRO A 32 -12.21 11.21 -10.62
CA PRO A 32 -11.97 10.55 -9.35
C PRO A 32 -10.51 10.13 -9.27
N SER A 33 -9.83 10.49 -8.17
CA SER A 33 -8.45 10.07 -7.94
C SER A 33 -8.38 8.55 -7.90
N LEU A 34 -7.31 7.98 -8.48
CA LEU A 34 -7.08 6.54 -8.40
C LEU A 34 -6.99 6.09 -6.93
N PRO A 35 -7.45 4.87 -6.63
CA PRO A 35 -7.32 4.30 -5.29
C PRO A 35 -5.84 4.17 -4.91
N LYS A 36 -5.53 4.47 -3.64
CA LYS A 36 -4.16 4.45 -3.11
C LYS A 36 -3.80 3.07 -2.57
N VAL A 37 -2.70 2.54 -3.06
CA VAL A 37 -2.15 1.25 -2.65
C VAL A 37 -0.78 1.44 -2.02
N LEU A 38 -0.58 0.88 -0.83
CA LEU A 38 0.73 0.83 -0.18
C LEU A 38 1.32 -0.57 -0.25
N ILE A 39 2.57 -0.67 -0.71
CA ILE A 39 3.36 -1.90 -0.62
C ILE A 39 4.35 -1.75 0.54
N ILE A 40 4.26 -2.67 1.51
CA ILE A 40 5.21 -2.81 2.62
C ILE A 40 5.96 -4.12 2.45
N GLY A 41 7.28 -4.08 2.47
CA GLY A 41 8.10 -5.28 2.41
C GLY A 41 9.59 -4.95 2.27
N ASP A 42 10.38 -5.99 2.15
CA ASP A 42 11.84 -5.94 2.08
C ASP A 42 12.38 -5.74 0.65
N SER A 43 13.61 -6.17 0.41
CA SER A 43 14.29 -6.06 -0.88
C SER A 43 13.58 -6.82 -2.01
N ILE A 44 12.82 -7.86 -1.71
CA ILE A 44 12.03 -8.58 -2.73
C ILE A 44 10.94 -7.65 -3.26
N SER A 45 10.25 -6.92 -2.35
CA SER A 45 9.24 -5.93 -2.75
C SER A 45 9.83 -4.77 -3.54
N ILE A 46 11.06 -4.35 -3.23
CA ILE A 46 11.78 -3.34 -4.03
C ILE A 46 11.88 -3.82 -5.48
N GLY A 47 12.25 -5.09 -5.66
CA GLY A 47 12.47 -5.67 -6.99
C GLY A 47 11.21 -5.68 -7.87
N TYR A 48 10.03 -5.99 -7.32
CA TYR A 48 8.83 -6.12 -8.13
C TYR A 48 7.94 -4.85 -8.18
N THR A 49 8.17 -3.86 -7.31
CA THR A 49 7.24 -2.73 -7.18
C THR A 49 7.03 -1.96 -8.47
N GLU A 50 8.10 -1.70 -9.24
CA GLU A 50 7.97 -0.93 -10.48
C GLU A 50 7.12 -1.67 -11.52
N ALA A 51 7.31 -2.98 -11.66
CA ALA A 51 6.49 -3.81 -12.53
C ALA A 51 5.01 -3.86 -12.07
N VAL A 52 4.75 -3.80 -10.76
CA VAL A 52 3.38 -3.68 -10.21
C VAL A 52 2.78 -2.33 -10.58
N ARG A 53 3.53 -1.23 -10.45
CA ARG A 53 3.07 0.11 -10.86
C ARG A 53 2.65 0.14 -12.32
N LEU A 54 3.48 -0.37 -13.22
CA LEU A 54 3.17 -0.43 -14.65
C LEU A 54 1.92 -1.26 -14.94
N ARG A 55 1.74 -2.38 -14.23
CA ARG A 55 0.56 -3.24 -14.40
C ARG A 55 -0.74 -2.62 -13.91
N LEU A 56 -0.66 -1.67 -12.96
CA LEU A 56 -1.80 -0.99 -12.33
C LEU A 56 -1.88 0.51 -12.67
N GLU A 57 -1.13 0.99 -13.67
CA GLU A 57 -0.95 2.41 -14.00
C GLU A 57 -2.27 3.21 -14.10
N HIS A 58 -3.32 2.59 -14.63
CA HIS A 58 -4.62 3.23 -14.79
C HIS A 58 -5.67 2.74 -13.78
N GLU A 59 -5.27 1.88 -12.85
CA GLU A 59 -6.16 1.22 -11.90
C GLU A 59 -5.93 1.70 -10.46
N ALA A 60 -4.68 2.04 -10.09
CA ALA A 60 -4.31 2.44 -8.75
C ALA A 60 -3.05 3.33 -8.71
N ASP A 61 -2.98 4.21 -7.70
CA ASP A 61 -1.73 4.89 -7.31
C ASP A 61 -0.95 3.97 -6.36
N VAL A 62 0.02 3.26 -6.92
CA VAL A 62 0.82 2.29 -6.16
C VAL A 62 2.07 2.94 -5.58
N GLN A 63 2.11 3.03 -4.27
CA GLN A 63 3.24 3.55 -3.51
C GLN A 63 3.92 2.42 -2.72
N ARG A 64 5.16 2.62 -2.35
CA ARG A 64 5.93 1.72 -1.52
C ARG A 64 6.57 2.51 -0.38
N ILE A 65 6.76 1.86 0.78
CA ILE A 65 7.53 2.44 1.87
C ILE A 65 8.92 2.88 1.38
N PRO A 66 9.48 4.00 1.90
CA PRO A 66 10.71 4.59 1.36
C PRO A 66 11.97 3.76 1.64
N SER A 67 11.92 2.88 2.65
CA SER A 67 13.05 2.05 3.09
C SER A 67 12.80 0.56 2.86
N ASN A 68 13.80 -0.27 3.14
CA ASN A 68 13.62 -1.72 3.27
C ASN A 68 12.81 -2.00 4.54
N GLY A 69 11.73 -2.80 4.43
CA GLY A 69 10.83 -3.12 5.54
C GLY A 69 11.42 -4.04 6.61
N GLN A 70 12.52 -4.73 6.28
CA GLN A 70 13.30 -5.61 7.15
C GLN A 70 12.43 -6.62 7.96
N SER A 71 12.70 -6.74 9.27
CA SER A 71 12.03 -7.64 10.21
C SER A 71 10.80 -7.02 10.88
N THR A 72 9.99 -7.83 11.55
CA THR A 72 8.78 -7.38 12.22
C THR A 72 9.03 -6.39 13.36
N ASP A 73 10.15 -6.48 14.08
CA ASP A 73 10.56 -5.50 15.09
C ASP A 73 10.84 -4.14 14.45
N PHE A 74 11.61 -4.11 13.35
CA PHE A 74 11.84 -2.88 12.57
C PHE A 74 10.53 -2.31 12.00
N GLY A 75 9.62 -3.19 11.57
CA GLY A 75 8.27 -2.80 11.15
C GLY A 75 7.51 -2.07 12.25
N LEU A 76 7.52 -2.58 13.49
CA LEU A 76 6.85 -1.95 14.62
C LEU A 76 7.41 -0.56 14.97
N GLU A 77 8.69 -0.35 14.78
CA GLU A 77 9.34 0.95 15.02
C GLU A 77 8.97 2.01 13.96
N ASN A 78 8.63 1.58 12.74
CA ASN A 78 8.49 2.48 11.60
C ASN A 78 7.09 2.56 11.00
N ILE A 79 6.17 1.69 11.41
CA ILE A 79 4.86 1.52 10.77
C ILE A 79 4.05 2.82 10.71
N ASP A 80 4.06 3.63 11.77
CA ASP A 80 3.31 4.89 11.82
C ASP A 80 3.87 5.92 10.83
N ALA A 81 5.20 6.00 10.72
CA ALA A 81 5.86 6.88 9.74
C ALA A 81 5.59 6.44 8.30
N TRP A 82 5.50 5.14 8.04
CA TRP A 82 5.19 4.62 6.70
C TRP A 82 3.75 4.80 6.30
N LEU A 83 2.82 4.67 7.24
CA LEU A 83 1.40 4.90 6.99
C LEU A 83 1.09 6.38 6.78
N GLY A 84 1.75 7.28 7.52
CA GLY A 84 1.52 8.72 7.47
C GLY A 84 0.05 9.07 7.69
N ASP A 85 -0.36 10.22 7.16
CA ASP A 85 -1.75 10.70 7.21
C ASP A 85 -2.57 10.29 5.96
N GLN A 86 -2.10 9.29 5.22
CA GLN A 86 -2.76 8.86 3.99
C GLN A 86 -3.96 7.93 4.25
N ASN A 87 -5.00 8.10 3.44
CA ASN A 87 -6.12 7.16 3.38
C ASN A 87 -5.80 6.07 2.35
N TRP A 88 -5.24 4.98 2.80
CA TRP A 88 -4.93 3.84 1.95
C TRP A 88 -6.19 3.03 1.63
N ASP A 89 -6.34 2.63 0.36
CA ASP A 89 -7.42 1.75 -0.06
C ASP A 89 -7.04 0.28 0.10
N VAL A 90 -5.82 -0.06 -0.27
CA VAL A 90 -5.24 -1.41 -0.12
C VAL A 90 -3.85 -1.29 0.47
N ILE A 91 -3.50 -2.20 1.38
CA ILE A 91 -2.13 -2.38 1.86
C ILE A 91 -1.74 -3.84 1.59
N HIS A 92 -0.76 -4.02 0.68
CA HIS A 92 -0.13 -5.28 0.39
C HIS A 92 1.19 -5.35 1.16
N PHE A 93 1.35 -6.37 2.04
CA PHE A 93 2.47 -6.37 2.97
C PHE A 93 3.11 -7.74 3.15
N ASN A 94 4.41 -7.74 3.48
CA ASN A 94 5.18 -8.90 3.87
C ASN A 94 6.22 -8.53 4.93
N TRP A 95 6.42 -9.42 5.87
CA TRP A 95 7.59 -9.57 6.73
C TRP A 95 7.87 -11.06 6.88
N GLY A 96 9.12 -11.45 7.03
CA GLY A 96 9.46 -12.84 7.29
C GLY A 96 10.91 -13.17 7.09
N ILE A 97 11.48 -12.94 5.90
CA ILE A 97 12.86 -13.39 5.62
C ILE A 97 13.88 -12.80 6.62
N TRP A 98 13.75 -11.52 6.96
CA TRP A 98 14.63 -10.86 7.92
C TRP A 98 14.45 -11.37 9.34
N ASP A 99 13.24 -11.80 9.71
CA ASP A 99 12.96 -12.42 11.01
C ASP A 99 13.66 -13.77 11.14
N THR A 100 13.82 -14.50 10.03
CA THR A 100 14.52 -15.79 10.01
C THR A 100 16.04 -15.68 10.02
N HIS A 101 16.60 -14.47 9.91
CA HIS A 101 18.05 -14.28 9.87
C HIS A 101 18.73 -14.83 11.11
N ILE A 102 19.78 -15.61 10.88
CA ILE A 102 20.74 -16.00 11.90
C ILE A 102 21.70 -14.83 12.07
N ILE A 103 21.75 -14.30 13.27
CA ILE A 103 22.62 -13.18 13.66
C ILE A 103 23.77 -13.66 14.56
N GLU A 104 24.61 -12.77 14.99
CA GLU A 104 25.75 -13.08 15.86
C GLU A 104 25.40 -14.06 16.98
N GLY A 105 26.31 -15.02 17.25
CA GLY A 105 26.07 -16.08 18.23
C GLY A 105 25.16 -17.21 17.76
N LYS A 106 24.92 -17.32 16.44
CA LYS A 106 24.03 -18.33 15.82
C LYS A 106 22.59 -18.28 16.33
N ARG A 107 22.14 -17.13 16.74
CA ARG A 107 20.77 -16.90 17.24
C ARG A 107 19.88 -16.41 16.09
N ILE A 108 18.71 -16.97 15.96
CA ILE A 108 17.65 -16.44 15.06
C ILE A 108 17.24 -15.03 15.54
N ARG A 109 17.06 -14.08 14.62
CA ARG A 109 16.70 -12.68 14.93
C ARG A 109 15.42 -12.64 15.76
N ASN A 110 14.33 -13.08 15.20
CA ASN A 110 13.06 -13.23 15.88
C ASN A 110 12.62 -14.68 15.87
N THR A 111 12.47 -15.29 17.03
CA THR A 111 11.86 -16.62 17.10
C THR A 111 10.43 -16.58 16.53
N THR A 112 9.89 -17.72 16.11
CA THR A 112 8.51 -17.80 15.60
C THR A 112 7.48 -17.23 16.59
N LYS A 113 7.72 -17.36 17.89
CA LYS A 113 6.87 -16.78 18.93
C LYS A 113 6.94 -15.25 18.94
N VAL A 114 8.13 -14.65 18.83
CA VAL A 114 8.32 -13.20 18.74
C VAL A 114 7.72 -12.67 17.44
N TYR A 115 8.00 -13.35 16.32
CA TYR A 115 7.45 -13.04 15.01
C TYR A 115 5.91 -13.01 15.03
N ASP A 116 5.25 -14.06 15.59
CA ASP A 116 3.79 -14.11 15.71
C ASP A 116 3.25 -12.90 16.50
N VAL A 117 3.84 -12.59 17.64
CA VAL A 117 3.41 -11.45 18.49
C VAL A 117 3.57 -10.12 17.75
N ASN A 118 4.71 -9.92 17.12
CA ASN A 118 5.00 -8.69 16.39
C ASN A 118 4.06 -8.53 15.18
N LEU A 119 3.89 -9.61 14.40
CA LEU A 119 3.03 -9.61 13.23
C LEU A 119 1.57 -9.30 13.58
N ARG A 120 1.05 -9.83 14.71
CA ARG A 120 -0.29 -9.47 15.18
C ARG A 120 -0.43 -7.98 15.45
N LYS A 121 0.53 -7.37 16.17
CA LYS A 121 0.51 -5.93 16.44
C LYS A 121 0.55 -5.11 15.15
N LEU A 122 1.40 -5.51 14.19
CA LEU A 122 1.46 -4.88 12.88
C LEU A 122 0.12 -4.98 12.14
N VAL A 123 -0.47 -6.17 12.10
CA VAL A 123 -1.78 -6.40 11.48
C VAL A 123 -2.88 -5.56 12.15
N GLU A 124 -2.91 -5.50 13.47
CA GLU A 124 -3.87 -4.65 14.22
C GLU A 124 -3.70 -3.18 13.82
N ARG A 125 -2.45 -2.70 13.74
CA ARG A 125 -2.17 -1.32 13.33
C ARG A 125 -2.56 -1.06 11.87
N LEU A 126 -2.28 -2.00 10.95
CA LEU A 126 -2.68 -1.90 9.55
C LEU A 126 -4.21 -1.89 9.41
N LYS A 127 -4.92 -2.76 10.14
CA LYS A 127 -6.40 -2.77 10.14
C LYS A 127 -7.01 -1.47 10.63
N ALA A 128 -6.38 -0.79 11.58
CA ALA A 128 -6.84 0.50 12.10
C ALA A 128 -6.85 1.61 11.04
N THR A 129 -6.16 1.45 9.90
CA THR A 129 -6.24 2.38 8.76
C THR A 129 -7.55 2.29 7.98
N GLY A 130 -8.31 1.22 8.15
CA GLY A 130 -9.50 0.93 7.35
C GLY A 130 -9.19 0.47 5.92
N ALA A 131 -7.93 0.24 5.55
CA ALA A 131 -7.54 -0.32 4.26
C ALA A 131 -7.92 -1.80 4.14
N THR A 132 -8.15 -2.27 2.92
CA THR A 132 -8.20 -3.70 2.64
C THR A 132 -6.78 -4.26 2.66
N LEU A 133 -6.53 -5.29 3.46
CA LEU A 133 -5.20 -5.86 3.66
C LEU A 133 -5.01 -7.12 2.79
N VAL A 134 -3.80 -7.29 2.26
CA VAL A 134 -3.34 -8.53 1.61
C VAL A 134 -1.94 -8.85 2.12
N TRP A 135 -1.74 -10.05 2.65
CA TRP A 135 -0.43 -10.50 3.06
C TRP A 135 0.22 -11.35 1.96
N ALA A 136 1.46 -11.03 1.60
CA ALA A 136 2.26 -11.86 0.71
C ALA A 136 3.10 -12.86 1.51
N SER A 137 3.07 -14.14 1.14
CA SER A 137 3.96 -15.12 1.74
C SER A 137 5.42 -14.83 1.40
N THR A 138 6.33 -15.04 2.36
CA THR A 138 7.77 -14.90 2.14
C THR A 138 8.23 -15.92 1.11
N THR A 139 8.92 -15.44 0.07
CA THR A 139 9.42 -16.27 -1.03
C THR A 139 10.47 -17.28 -0.55
N PRO A 140 10.61 -18.44 -1.20
CA PRO A 140 11.62 -19.41 -0.84
C PRO A 140 13.04 -18.90 -1.13
N VAL A 141 14.03 -19.42 -0.41
CA VAL A 141 15.45 -19.26 -0.75
C VAL A 141 15.99 -20.57 -1.33
N THR A 142 16.93 -20.47 -2.28
CA THR A 142 17.44 -21.66 -3.00
C THR A 142 18.29 -22.56 -2.11
N PHE A 143 19.12 -21.97 -1.25
CA PHE A 143 20.04 -22.68 -0.35
C PHE A 143 20.20 -21.92 0.97
N ASP A 144 20.81 -22.57 1.94
CA ASP A 144 21.17 -21.93 3.19
C ASP A 144 22.27 -20.89 2.93
N LEU A 145 22.05 -19.67 3.40
CA LEU A 145 22.94 -18.54 3.21
C LEU A 145 23.64 -18.24 4.52
N PHE A 146 24.98 -18.20 4.49
CA PHE A 146 25.79 -17.81 5.64
C PHE A 146 26.96 -16.97 5.17
N GLU A 147 26.93 -15.68 5.49
CA GLU A 147 28.00 -14.75 5.19
C GLU A 147 28.32 -13.90 6.43
N ASN A 148 29.57 -13.87 6.86
CA ASN A 148 30.06 -13.08 8.01
C ASN A 148 29.24 -13.27 9.31
N GLY A 149 28.77 -14.48 9.58
CA GLY A 149 27.98 -14.80 10.78
C GLY A 149 26.49 -14.45 10.68
N LEU A 150 26.06 -13.92 9.54
CA LEU A 150 24.66 -13.66 9.21
C LEU A 150 24.18 -14.71 8.21
N GLY A 151 22.91 -15.14 8.32
CA GLY A 151 22.42 -16.14 7.38
C GLY A 151 20.94 -16.37 7.42
N VAL A 152 20.47 -17.12 6.43
CA VAL A 152 19.09 -17.61 6.34
C VAL A 152 19.14 -19.12 6.12
N GLU A 153 18.48 -19.88 6.98
CA GLU A 153 18.28 -21.31 6.73
C GLU A 153 16.99 -21.52 5.93
N LYS A 154 17.10 -22.13 4.76
CA LYS A 154 15.98 -22.43 3.85
C LYS A 154 14.78 -23.08 4.56
N LYS A 155 15.04 -23.99 5.50
CA LYS A 155 14.00 -24.69 6.28
C LYS A 155 13.13 -23.77 7.14
N ASN A 156 13.62 -22.57 7.50
CA ASN A 156 12.90 -21.63 8.35
C ASN A 156 11.79 -20.89 7.59
N ILE A 157 11.92 -20.67 6.29
CA ILE A 157 10.93 -19.91 5.51
C ILE A 157 9.51 -20.50 5.61
N PRO A 158 9.28 -21.80 5.33
CA PRO A 158 7.92 -22.36 5.44
C PRO A 158 7.40 -22.37 6.89
N ILE A 159 8.30 -22.45 7.90
CA ILE A 159 7.90 -22.41 9.31
C ILE A 159 7.31 -21.02 9.65
N TYR A 160 7.98 -19.94 9.20
CA TYR A 160 7.51 -18.56 9.42
C TYR A 160 6.27 -18.26 8.58
N ASN A 161 6.21 -18.74 7.33
CA ASN A 161 5.00 -18.63 6.51
C ASN A 161 3.78 -19.31 7.17
N ASN A 162 3.95 -20.47 7.80
CA ASN A 162 2.88 -21.15 8.54
C ASN A 162 2.44 -20.34 9.79
N ALA A 163 3.41 -19.76 10.52
CA ALA A 163 3.08 -18.89 11.65
C ALA A 163 2.29 -17.64 11.17
N ALA A 164 2.76 -16.99 10.11
CA ALA A 164 2.06 -15.85 9.51
C ALA A 164 0.67 -16.22 9.00
N LYS A 165 0.53 -17.37 8.31
CA LYS A 165 -0.77 -17.86 7.84
C LYS A 165 -1.78 -17.99 9.00
N SER A 166 -1.34 -18.51 10.15
CA SER A 166 -2.20 -18.61 11.34
C SER A 166 -2.68 -17.23 11.85
N VAL A 167 -1.84 -16.21 11.72
CA VAL A 167 -2.24 -14.81 12.01
C VAL A 167 -3.25 -14.33 10.96
N MET A 168 -2.96 -14.51 9.67
CA MET A 168 -3.85 -14.04 8.57
C MET A 168 -5.23 -14.71 8.64
N ASP A 169 -5.28 -16.01 8.90
CA ASP A 169 -6.54 -16.76 9.08
C ASP A 169 -7.37 -16.16 10.25
N LYS A 170 -6.74 -15.88 11.39
CA LYS A 170 -7.41 -15.25 12.54
C LYS A 170 -8.00 -13.89 12.22
N PHE A 171 -7.31 -13.08 11.45
CA PHE A 171 -7.74 -11.74 11.06
C PHE A 171 -8.55 -11.70 9.76
N ARG A 172 -8.74 -12.85 9.09
CA ARG A 172 -9.43 -13.00 7.80
C ARG A 172 -8.80 -12.15 6.71
N ILE A 173 -7.45 -12.16 6.65
CA ILE A 173 -6.69 -11.43 5.64
C ILE A 173 -6.36 -12.37 4.49
N PRO A 174 -6.69 -12.02 3.23
CA PRO A 174 -6.29 -12.78 2.06
C PRO A 174 -4.78 -12.94 1.95
N ILE A 175 -4.36 -14.07 1.37
CA ILE A 175 -2.95 -14.41 1.18
C ILE A 175 -2.61 -14.42 -0.30
N ASP A 176 -1.64 -13.61 -0.70
CA ASP A 176 -0.94 -13.73 -1.97
C ASP A 176 0.21 -14.74 -1.79
N ASP A 177 0.00 -15.99 -2.19
CA ASP A 177 0.96 -17.07 -1.95
C ASP A 177 2.13 -17.05 -2.94
N LEU A 178 3.00 -16.05 -2.79
CA LEU A 178 4.22 -15.90 -3.60
C LEU A 178 5.16 -17.09 -3.44
N TYR A 179 5.21 -17.71 -2.25
CA TYR A 179 6.06 -18.87 -1.97
C TYR A 179 5.74 -20.03 -2.91
N SER A 180 4.51 -20.51 -2.88
CA SER A 180 4.10 -21.66 -3.70
C SER A 180 4.11 -21.35 -5.19
N ARG A 181 3.80 -20.10 -5.54
CA ARG A 181 3.74 -19.67 -6.93
C ARG A 181 5.11 -19.67 -7.62
N VAL A 182 6.14 -19.22 -6.92
CA VAL A 182 7.48 -19.13 -7.51
C VAL A 182 8.29 -20.41 -7.35
N LEU A 183 7.98 -21.25 -6.36
CA LEU A 183 8.74 -22.46 -6.01
C LEU A 183 9.04 -23.38 -7.21
N PRO A 184 8.10 -23.68 -8.14
CA PRO A 184 8.38 -24.55 -9.29
C PRO A 184 9.40 -23.97 -10.29
N ARG A 185 9.60 -22.65 -10.26
CA ARG A 185 10.50 -21.94 -11.17
C ARG A 185 11.64 -21.23 -10.46
N LEU A 186 11.89 -21.58 -9.18
CA LEU A 186 12.80 -20.86 -8.31
C LEU A 186 14.21 -20.72 -8.90
N LEU A 187 14.78 -21.82 -9.40
CA LEU A 187 16.14 -21.85 -9.98
C LEU A 187 16.28 -21.02 -11.27
N GLU A 188 15.17 -20.81 -11.99
CA GLU A 188 15.13 -19.98 -13.20
C GLU A 188 15.01 -18.49 -12.85
N LEU A 189 14.23 -18.18 -11.82
CA LEU A 189 13.78 -16.82 -11.52
C LEU A 189 14.62 -16.11 -10.45
N GLN A 190 15.31 -16.85 -9.57
CA GLN A 190 16.21 -16.26 -8.58
C GLN A 190 17.59 -15.92 -9.16
N THR A 191 18.22 -14.91 -8.56
CA THR A 191 19.64 -14.59 -8.79
C THR A 191 20.54 -15.61 -8.11
N ARG A 192 21.84 -15.56 -8.42
CA ARG A 192 22.84 -16.49 -7.85
C ARG A 192 23.02 -16.35 -6.34
N ASP A 193 22.55 -15.26 -5.74
CA ASP A 193 22.59 -15.08 -4.29
C ASP A 193 21.56 -15.95 -3.55
N GLY A 194 20.63 -16.59 -4.29
CA GLY A 194 19.66 -17.52 -3.73
C GLY A 194 18.53 -16.88 -2.93
N VAL A 195 18.40 -15.54 -2.95
CA VAL A 195 17.35 -14.75 -2.26
C VAL A 195 16.59 -13.86 -3.22
N HIS A 196 17.33 -12.99 -3.93
CA HIS A 196 16.74 -11.99 -4.80
C HIS A 196 16.32 -12.60 -6.14
N PHE A 197 15.53 -11.86 -6.88
CA PHE A 197 14.97 -12.30 -8.17
C PHE A 197 15.62 -11.55 -9.33
N THR A 198 15.77 -12.25 -10.44
CA THR A 198 16.14 -11.65 -11.73
C THR A 198 15.06 -10.67 -12.17
N PRO A 199 15.32 -9.80 -13.17
CA PRO A 199 14.26 -8.96 -13.73
C PRO A 199 13.03 -9.77 -14.17
N ALA A 200 13.22 -10.94 -14.79
CA ALA A 200 12.13 -11.84 -15.16
C ALA A 200 11.41 -12.43 -13.94
N GLY A 201 12.15 -12.72 -12.87
CA GLY A 201 11.57 -13.19 -11.61
C GLY A 201 10.76 -12.11 -10.89
N SER A 202 11.27 -10.88 -10.86
CA SER A 202 10.54 -9.73 -10.32
C SER A 202 9.26 -9.45 -11.10
N GLU A 203 9.32 -9.54 -12.42
CA GLU A 203 8.15 -9.41 -13.31
C GLU A 203 7.12 -10.53 -13.07
N PHE A 204 7.59 -11.75 -12.84
CA PHE A 204 6.72 -12.89 -12.50
C PHE A 204 5.99 -12.67 -11.16
N LEU A 205 6.69 -12.23 -10.11
CA LEU A 205 6.10 -11.91 -8.81
C LEU A 205 5.12 -10.73 -8.92
N ALA A 206 5.48 -9.70 -9.69
CA ALA A 206 4.62 -8.54 -9.92
C ALA A 206 3.27 -8.92 -10.52
N GLY A 207 3.19 -9.95 -11.36
CA GLY A 207 1.94 -10.48 -11.89
C GLY A 207 0.99 -10.96 -10.78
N SER A 208 1.51 -11.70 -9.79
CA SER A 208 0.73 -12.16 -8.64
C SER A 208 0.29 -11.01 -7.75
N VAL A 209 1.23 -10.12 -7.42
CA VAL A 209 0.97 -8.96 -6.56
C VAL A 209 -0.10 -8.04 -7.17
N ALA A 210 0.02 -7.72 -8.45
CA ALA A 210 -0.98 -6.89 -9.15
C ALA A 210 -2.37 -7.53 -9.15
N GLU A 211 -2.46 -8.85 -9.36
CA GLU A 211 -3.73 -9.58 -9.35
C GLU A 211 -4.36 -9.57 -7.94
N SER A 212 -3.58 -9.82 -6.89
CA SER A 212 -4.08 -9.79 -5.51
C SER A 212 -4.55 -8.38 -5.10
N ILE A 213 -3.87 -7.33 -5.56
CA ILE A 213 -4.28 -5.94 -5.35
C ILE A 213 -5.60 -5.65 -6.09
N ARG A 214 -5.78 -6.09 -7.35
CA ARG A 214 -7.06 -5.93 -8.08
C ARG A 214 -8.22 -6.56 -7.35
N GLN A 215 -8.03 -7.79 -6.85
CA GLN A 215 -9.05 -8.49 -6.07
C GLN A 215 -9.40 -7.71 -4.80
N ALA A 216 -8.41 -7.19 -4.08
CA ALA A 216 -8.63 -6.37 -2.89
C ALA A 216 -9.37 -5.05 -3.20
N LEU A 217 -9.04 -4.40 -4.32
CA LEU A 217 -9.73 -3.19 -4.78
C LEU A 217 -11.19 -3.47 -5.16
N ALA A 218 -11.47 -4.62 -5.79
CA ALA A 218 -12.83 -5.04 -6.12
C ALA A 218 -13.68 -5.24 -4.86
N VAL A 219 -13.17 -5.99 -3.87
CA VAL A 219 -13.84 -6.19 -2.57
C VAL A 219 -14.11 -4.85 -1.87
N ARG A 220 -13.13 -3.94 -1.88
CA ARG A 220 -13.31 -2.62 -1.28
C ARG A 220 -14.37 -1.77 -1.97
N LYS A 221 -14.43 -1.85 -3.30
CA LYS A 221 -15.46 -1.14 -4.09
C LYS A 221 -16.86 -1.66 -3.76
N GLU A 222 -17.04 -2.97 -3.69
CA GLU A 222 -18.31 -3.60 -3.31
C GLU A 222 -18.75 -3.16 -1.91
N ALA A 223 -17.86 -3.23 -0.92
CA ALA A 223 -18.14 -2.79 0.44
C ALA A 223 -18.56 -1.30 0.53
N ARG A 224 -17.96 -0.43 -0.31
CA ARG A 224 -18.37 0.99 -0.38
C ARG A 224 -19.75 1.17 -0.99
N VAL A 225 -20.08 0.42 -2.03
CA VAL A 225 -21.40 0.45 -2.67
C VAL A 225 -22.48 0.00 -1.67
N ASP A 226 -22.24 -1.09 -0.95
CA ASP A 226 -23.15 -1.62 0.06
C ASP A 226 -23.40 -0.64 1.21
N ALA A 227 -22.32 0.04 1.67
CA ALA A 227 -22.42 1.04 2.73
C ALA A 227 -23.24 2.28 2.29
N ILE A 228 -23.19 2.65 1.02
CA ILE A 228 -24.01 3.74 0.45
C ILE A 228 -25.46 3.31 0.29
N ALA A 229 -25.68 2.07 -0.16
CA ALA A 229 -27.02 1.51 -0.37
C ALA A 229 -27.78 1.23 0.93
N ASN A 230 -27.07 0.91 2.01
CA ASN A 230 -27.60 0.57 3.32
C ASN A 230 -26.89 1.38 4.42
N PRO A 231 -27.13 2.69 4.53
CA PRO A 231 -26.49 3.50 5.56
C PRO A 231 -26.92 3.02 6.96
N THR A 232 -25.93 2.68 7.80
CA THR A 232 -26.20 2.38 9.21
C THR A 232 -26.77 3.62 9.88
N PRO A 233 -27.91 3.56 10.59
CA PRO A 233 -28.46 4.73 11.28
C PRO A 233 -27.44 5.25 12.32
N PRO A 234 -27.34 6.57 12.51
CA PRO A 234 -26.46 7.14 13.52
C PRO A 234 -26.89 6.66 14.92
N HIS A 235 -25.92 6.22 15.72
CA HIS A 235 -26.10 5.86 17.13
C HIS A 235 -26.25 7.08 18.00
#